data_6ea22cb1f75a4c7e7339565a8c6ef72d
#
_entry.id   6ea22cb1f75a4c7e7339565a8c6ef72d
#
_cell.length_a   1.000
_cell.length_b   1.000
_cell.length_c   1.000
_cell.angle_alpha   90.00
_cell.angle_beta   90.00
_cell.angle_gamma   90.00
#
_symmetry.space_group_name_H-M   'P 1'
#
loop_
_entity.id
_entity.type
_entity.pdbx_description
1 polymer ?
#
loop_
_entity_poly.entity_id
_entity_poly.type
_entity_poly.pdbx_seq_one_letter_code
_entity_poly.pdbx_strand_id
1 'polypeptide(L)'
;MDDVQERTIRVGNSLGLHARPAGKISQEAQRYAASISVHSGGMEADAKSILDLLSLAAPQGTELRLRAQGPDAVEAISSLTRMFEDMFGEDR
;
A
#
# COMPACT_ATOMS: atom_id res chain seq x y z
N MET A 1 5.61 -15.31 17.67
CA MET A 1 6.17 -15.29 16.31
C MET A 1 5.34 -14.35 15.44
N ASP A 2 6.00 -13.48 14.68
CA ASP A 2 5.29 -12.50 13.87
C ASP A 2 4.68 -13.14 12.64
N ASP A 3 3.45 -12.71 12.32
CA ASP A 3 2.80 -13.15 11.10
C ASP A 3 3.36 -12.41 9.90
N VAL A 4 3.41 -13.10 8.77
CA VAL A 4 3.71 -12.48 7.48
C VAL A 4 2.46 -12.64 6.62
N GLN A 5 1.98 -11.52 6.08
CA GLN A 5 0.79 -11.48 5.23
C GLN A 5 1.15 -10.80 3.91
N GLU A 6 0.63 -11.33 2.82
CA GLU A 6 0.81 -10.74 1.49
C GLU A 6 -0.52 -10.69 0.76
N ARG A 7 -0.67 -9.67 -0.06
CA ARG A 7 -1.87 -9.53 -0.89
C ARG A 7 -1.49 -8.81 -2.18
N THR A 8 -1.92 -9.35 -3.31
CA THR A 8 -1.77 -8.68 -4.59
C THR A 8 -2.99 -7.80 -4.82
N ILE A 9 -2.75 -6.55 -5.19
CA ILE A 9 -3.81 -5.58 -5.46
C ILE A 9 -3.48 -4.84 -6.74
N ARG A 10 -4.42 -4.06 -7.23
CA ARG A 10 -4.25 -3.30 -8.46
C ARG A 10 -4.66 -1.86 -8.23
N VAL A 11 -3.87 -0.93 -8.78
CA VAL A 11 -4.18 0.51 -8.68
C VAL A 11 -5.37 0.79 -9.58
N GLY A 12 -6.50 1.19 -8.99
CA GLY A 12 -7.74 1.39 -9.72
C GLY A 12 -8.05 2.82 -10.11
N ASN A 13 -7.50 3.79 -9.38
CA ASN A 13 -7.80 5.20 -9.62
C ASN A 13 -7.01 5.74 -10.83
N SER A 14 -7.62 6.68 -11.56
CA SER A 14 -7.07 7.12 -12.85
C SER A 14 -5.72 7.82 -12.73
N LEU A 15 -5.48 8.54 -11.64
CA LEU A 15 -4.22 9.24 -11.45
C LEU A 15 -3.11 8.36 -10.89
N GLY A 16 -3.42 7.10 -10.57
CA GLY A 16 -2.43 6.19 -10.04
C GLY A 16 -2.01 6.55 -8.62
N LEU A 17 -0.83 6.11 -8.25
CA LEU A 17 -0.31 6.27 -6.89
C LEU A 17 0.40 7.63 -6.74
N HIS A 18 -0.39 8.72 -6.88
CA HIS A 18 0.15 10.08 -6.75
C HIS A 18 0.17 10.50 -5.28
N ALA A 19 0.42 11.80 -5.01
CA ALA A 19 0.70 12.27 -3.65
C ALA A 19 -0.43 12.02 -2.67
N ARG A 20 -1.70 12.19 -3.09
CA ARG A 20 -2.83 12.02 -2.18
C ARG A 20 -2.99 10.57 -1.71
N PRO A 21 -3.06 9.57 -2.61
CA PRO A 21 -3.11 8.18 -2.15
C PRO A 21 -1.86 7.77 -1.38
N ALA A 22 -0.68 8.22 -1.81
CA ALA A 22 0.55 7.89 -1.10
C ALA A 22 0.50 8.41 0.34
N GLY A 23 -0.01 9.63 0.53
CA GLY A 23 -0.17 10.19 1.88
C GLY A 23 -1.15 9.39 2.72
N LYS A 24 -2.27 8.96 2.12
CA LYS A 24 -3.27 8.16 2.84
C LYS A 24 -2.72 6.80 3.22
N ILE A 25 -1.99 6.15 2.32
CA ILE A 25 -1.37 4.85 2.62
C ILE A 25 -0.38 5.00 3.76
N SER A 26 0.50 6.00 3.68
CA SER A 26 1.52 6.22 4.70
C SER A 26 0.88 6.46 6.07
N GLN A 27 -0.14 7.29 6.11
CA GLN A 27 -0.82 7.61 7.36
C GLN A 27 -1.48 6.37 7.96
N GLU A 28 -2.15 5.58 7.14
CA GLU A 28 -2.80 4.36 7.62
C GLU A 28 -1.76 3.33 8.06
N ALA A 29 -0.69 3.16 7.29
CA ALA A 29 0.34 2.17 7.60
C ALA A 29 1.02 2.49 8.93
N GLN A 30 1.17 3.76 9.27
CA GLN A 30 1.81 4.17 10.52
C GLN A 30 1.00 3.79 11.75
N ARG A 31 -0.26 3.43 11.60
CA ARG A 31 -1.09 3.00 12.72
C ARG A 31 -0.75 1.59 13.21
N TYR A 32 0.04 0.84 12.44
CA TYR A 32 0.34 -0.55 12.74
C TYR A 32 1.79 -0.72 13.14
N ALA A 33 2.03 -1.65 14.06
CA ALA A 33 3.38 -1.99 14.48
C ALA A 33 4.12 -2.80 13.41
N ALA A 34 3.38 -3.51 12.57
CA ALA A 34 3.97 -4.34 11.52
C ALA A 34 4.81 -3.51 10.57
N SER A 35 5.87 -4.13 10.05
CA SER A 35 6.60 -3.58 8.91
C SER A 35 5.77 -3.83 7.66
N ILE A 36 5.55 -2.81 6.85
CA ILE A 36 4.68 -2.92 5.68
C ILE A 36 5.43 -2.41 4.47
N SER A 37 5.46 -3.23 3.42
CA SER A 37 6.13 -2.86 2.17
C SER A 37 5.20 -3.04 0.99
N VAL A 38 5.45 -2.27 -0.06
CA VAL A 38 4.70 -2.33 -1.32
C VAL A 38 5.71 -2.64 -2.42
N HIS A 39 5.43 -3.67 -3.18
CA HIS A 39 6.34 -4.15 -4.22
C HIS A 39 5.72 -3.96 -5.60
N SER A 40 6.50 -3.44 -6.53
CA SER A 40 6.10 -3.24 -7.91
C SER A 40 7.27 -3.62 -8.81
N GLY A 41 7.11 -4.70 -9.58
CA GLY A 41 8.21 -5.22 -10.38
C GLY A 41 9.39 -5.55 -9.49
N GLY A 42 10.55 -4.98 -9.77
CA GLY A 42 11.75 -5.18 -8.95
C GLY A 42 11.93 -4.13 -7.86
N MET A 43 10.96 -3.24 -7.67
CA MET A 43 11.06 -2.13 -6.72
C MET A 43 10.28 -2.41 -5.44
N GLU A 44 10.79 -1.89 -4.34
CA GLU A 44 10.15 -2.05 -3.04
C GLU A 44 10.08 -0.68 -2.36
N ALA A 45 8.95 -0.39 -1.74
CA ALA A 45 8.73 0.86 -1.00
C ALA A 45 8.27 0.54 0.40
N ASP A 46 8.74 1.33 1.37
CA ASP A 46 8.22 1.30 2.72
C ASP A 46 6.85 2.00 2.70
N ALA A 47 5.80 1.27 3.06
CA ALA A 47 4.45 1.82 3.02
C ALA A 47 4.27 3.00 3.98
N LYS A 48 5.14 3.14 4.96
CA LYS A 48 5.10 4.25 5.93
C LYS A 48 5.80 5.50 5.41
N SER A 49 6.39 5.45 4.21
CA SER A 49 7.14 6.56 3.62
C SER A 49 6.45 7.05 2.35
N ILE A 50 5.97 8.29 2.37
CA ILE A 50 5.32 8.90 1.20
C ILE A 50 6.31 8.95 0.02
N LEU A 51 7.55 9.34 0.28
CA LEU A 51 8.56 9.45 -0.78
C LEU A 51 8.82 8.11 -1.44
N ASP A 52 8.91 7.05 -0.63
CA ASP A 52 9.11 5.70 -1.17
C ASP A 52 7.94 5.30 -2.07
N LEU A 53 6.71 5.55 -1.62
CA LEU A 53 5.53 5.18 -2.37
C LEU A 53 5.49 5.93 -3.71
N LEU A 54 5.83 7.21 -3.69
CA LEU A 54 5.85 8.01 -4.92
C LEU A 54 6.89 7.51 -5.90
N SER A 55 8.01 7.00 -5.41
CA SER A 55 9.09 6.52 -6.27
C SER A 55 8.72 5.26 -7.04
N LEU A 56 7.65 4.57 -6.64
CA LEU A 56 7.15 3.42 -7.41
C LEU A 56 6.56 3.84 -8.75
N ALA A 57 6.10 5.09 -8.86
CA ALA A 57 5.52 5.64 -10.08
C ALA A 57 4.46 4.72 -10.69
N ALA A 58 3.54 4.25 -9.86
CA ALA A 58 2.56 3.24 -10.26
C ALA A 58 1.30 3.88 -10.87
N PRO A 59 1.12 3.80 -12.21
CA PRO A 59 -0.09 4.35 -12.83
C PRO A 59 -1.28 3.42 -12.63
N GLN A 60 -2.45 3.88 -13.10
CA GLN A 60 -3.65 3.05 -13.08
C GLN A 60 -3.39 1.71 -13.75
N GLY A 61 -3.90 0.65 -13.14
CA GLY A 61 -3.75 -0.71 -13.67
C GLY A 61 -2.52 -1.45 -13.21
N THR A 62 -1.61 -0.77 -12.52
CA THR A 62 -0.39 -1.42 -12.02
C THR A 62 -0.74 -2.43 -10.94
N GLU A 63 -0.18 -3.63 -11.07
CA GLU A 63 -0.31 -4.66 -10.04
C GLU A 63 0.76 -4.43 -8.98
N LEU A 64 0.33 -4.41 -7.72
CA LEU A 64 1.23 -4.22 -6.58
C LEU A 64 1.06 -5.38 -5.63
N ARG A 65 2.12 -5.70 -4.90
CA ARG A 65 2.07 -6.70 -3.84
C ARG A 65 2.32 -6.02 -2.50
N LEU A 66 1.34 -6.13 -1.61
CA LEU A 66 1.47 -5.65 -0.24
C LEU A 66 2.04 -6.77 0.61
N ARG A 67 2.96 -6.43 1.49
CA ARG A 67 3.53 -7.38 2.43
C ARG A 67 3.63 -6.73 3.80
N ALA A 68 3.15 -7.42 4.81
CA ALA A 68 3.25 -6.95 6.19
C ALA A 68 3.80 -8.06 7.06
N GLN A 69 4.64 -7.69 8.02
CA GLN A 69 5.23 -8.63 8.95
C GLN A 69 5.21 -8.03 10.35
N GLY A 70 4.55 -8.69 11.27
CA GLY A 70 4.45 -8.24 12.64
C GLY A 70 3.18 -8.71 13.31
N PRO A 71 2.96 -8.31 14.58
CA PRO A 71 1.83 -8.84 15.37
C PRO A 71 0.46 -8.44 14.82
N ASP A 72 0.37 -7.30 14.11
CA ASP A 72 -0.89 -6.82 13.54
C ASP A 72 -0.88 -6.84 12.01
N ALA A 73 -0.12 -7.77 11.42
CA ALA A 73 0.02 -7.84 9.96
C ALA A 73 -1.31 -8.12 9.26
N VAL A 74 -2.17 -8.96 9.83
CA VAL A 74 -3.46 -9.30 9.23
C VAL A 74 -4.33 -8.04 9.13
N GLU A 75 -4.43 -7.30 10.22
CA GLU A 75 -5.22 -6.08 10.26
C GLU A 75 -4.67 -5.02 9.30
N ALA A 76 -3.34 -4.90 9.25
CA ALA A 76 -2.68 -3.94 8.38
C ALA A 76 -2.99 -4.24 6.91
N ILE A 77 -2.84 -5.49 6.49
CA ILE A 77 -3.10 -5.88 5.11
C ILE A 77 -4.57 -5.68 4.75
N SER A 78 -5.49 -6.05 5.65
CA SER A 78 -6.92 -5.86 5.43
C SER A 78 -7.26 -4.40 5.21
N SER A 79 -6.73 -3.55 6.07
CA SER A 79 -7.01 -2.11 6.01
C SER A 79 -6.49 -1.49 4.72
N LEU A 80 -5.24 -1.79 4.37
CA LEU A 80 -4.66 -1.22 3.16
C LEU A 80 -5.32 -1.76 1.90
N THR A 81 -5.66 -3.05 1.87
CA THR A 81 -6.38 -3.63 0.73
C THR A 81 -7.69 -2.89 0.49
N ARG A 82 -8.42 -2.61 1.57
CA ARG A 82 -9.69 -1.89 1.46
C ARG A 82 -9.50 -0.50 0.87
N MET A 83 -8.42 0.18 1.25
CA MET A 83 -8.12 1.50 0.69
C MET A 83 -7.93 1.45 -0.81
N PHE A 84 -7.19 0.44 -1.31
CA PHE A 84 -7.01 0.28 -2.75
C PHE A 84 -8.34 -0.05 -3.44
N GLU A 85 -9.16 -0.91 -2.83
CA GLU A 85 -10.46 -1.26 -3.40
C GLU A 85 -11.39 -0.05 -3.49
N ASP A 86 -11.31 0.85 -2.52
CA ASP A 86 -12.11 2.06 -2.49
C ASP A 86 -11.49 3.20 -3.30
N MET A 87 -10.39 2.93 -4.00
CA MET A 87 -9.65 3.90 -4.79
C MET A 87 -9.30 5.14 -3.96
N PHE A 88 -8.99 4.95 -2.67
CA PHE A 88 -8.59 6.02 -1.74
C PHE A 88 -9.63 7.13 -1.64
N GLY A 89 -10.89 6.82 -1.91
CA GLY A 89 -11.96 7.80 -1.91
C GLY A 89 -11.99 8.71 -3.12
N GLU A 90 -11.17 8.41 -4.14
CA GLU A 90 -11.15 9.20 -5.37
C GLU A 90 -12.20 8.69 -6.36
N ASP A 91 -12.73 9.61 -7.15
CA ASP A 91 -13.66 9.25 -8.22
C ASP A 91 -12.84 8.88 -9.44
N ARG A 92 -12.39 7.65 -9.48
CA ARG A 92 -11.61 7.10 -10.60
C ARG A 92 -10.25 7.71 -10.83
#